data_83233880952fd3b80fa6040662532b14
#
_entry.id   83233880952fd3b80fa6040662532b14
#
_cell.length_a   1.000
_cell.length_b   1.000
_cell.length_c   1.000
_cell.angle_alpha   90.00
_cell.angle_beta   90.00
_cell.angle_gamma   90.00
#
_symmetry.space_group_name_H-M   'P 1'
#
loop_
_entity.id
_entity.type
_entity.pdbx_description
1 polymer ?
#
loop_
_entity_poly.entity_id
_entity_poly.type
_entity_poly.pdbx_seq_one_letter_code
_entity_poly.pdbx_strand_id
1 'polypeptide(L)'
;MGILIAVLGAIGASLIPPLLLGKIVDSITAGHAVAFSFFVLYFVVLALTGFMDTARESLLTVFGQKITHALRSSLMEKFVSLSADTINQQEPGTMVSRFVGDVDTVENLFTSGIISMFADACKILSILAVIWFQNKGLTLVLLVLLPFLFWFTRHVQKNMLVAQIENRRAVGRASGHVPETLHNIRTIHCFGKEKYMEERYDKYISDSYQAMERTNFYDAIYSPVILILNAVVVAVVMLLSASGNQQVLVFFGMSAGTAVAVINYISQIFTPVESLGMEIQTIQSAMAGIHRINEFFNLEVDEADRTIGERQGIQKTANDIAEQKKQDTTDKMHTADAGDQTAVSFENVVFGYDEHLVLEGVSFEVKKGEQVTLSGRTGAGKSTILKLLLGLYEPQNGNIRIGNVPATEVREEERRSLFGYVEQSFHMVPGTVREQITLYDQRITEKQVQAVAKLTGLEDSIDNLENGYDTVCTPEIFSQGQWQLLSIARAAVAEPSILLLDEITANLDAETEKEVLQALRRVSENRTVISISHRTSAEMGRIITFS
;
A
#
# COMPACT_ATOMS: atom_id res chain seq x y z
N MET A 1 7.02 18.78 18.75
CA MET A 1 7.29 20.09 19.36
C MET A 1 7.53 21.18 18.30
N GLY A 2 8.44 21.00 17.34
CA GLY A 2 8.71 21.98 16.29
C GLY A 2 7.49 22.38 15.45
N ILE A 3 6.63 21.44 15.07
CA ILE A 3 5.40 21.69 14.31
C ILE A 3 4.44 22.57 15.10
N LEU A 4 4.24 22.31 16.39
CA LEU A 4 3.35 23.11 17.25
C LEU A 4 3.85 24.56 17.35
N ILE A 5 5.16 24.76 17.50
CA ILE A 5 5.76 26.09 17.53
C ILE A 5 5.58 26.79 16.17
N ALA A 6 5.76 26.09 15.05
CA ALA A 6 5.57 26.64 13.72
C ALA A 6 4.09 27.04 13.48
N VAL A 7 3.13 26.21 13.90
CA VAL A 7 1.69 26.49 13.79
C VAL A 7 1.31 27.72 14.62
N LEU A 8 1.70 27.76 15.90
CA LEU A 8 1.40 28.91 16.76
C LEU A 8 2.13 30.18 16.30
N GLY A 9 3.36 30.05 15.81
CA GLY A 9 4.12 31.13 15.23
C GLY A 9 3.47 31.73 13.98
N ALA A 10 3.01 30.87 13.06
CA ALA A 10 2.30 31.30 11.86
C ALA A 10 0.98 32.00 12.19
N ILE A 11 0.20 31.47 13.16
CA ILE A 11 -1.03 32.11 13.64
C ILE A 11 -0.72 33.48 14.23
N GLY A 12 0.25 33.57 15.15
CA GLY A 12 0.67 34.84 15.75
C GLY A 12 1.12 35.88 14.72
N ALA A 13 1.92 35.44 13.73
CA ALA A 13 2.38 36.30 12.65
C ALA A 13 1.22 36.81 11.78
N SER A 14 0.21 35.99 11.49
CA SER A 14 -0.96 36.36 10.67
C SER A 14 -1.87 37.42 11.31
N LEU A 15 -1.79 37.61 12.64
CA LEU A 15 -2.58 38.63 13.36
C LEU A 15 -1.97 40.04 13.25
N ILE A 16 -0.69 40.19 12.90
CA ILE A 16 0.00 41.48 12.93
C ILE A 16 -0.32 42.37 11.71
N PRO A 17 -0.34 41.87 10.46
CA PRO A 17 -0.58 42.69 9.29
C PRO A 17 -1.87 43.52 9.30
N PRO A 18 -3.06 42.95 9.67
CA PRO A 18 -4.28 43.76 9.76
C PRO A 18 -4.21 44.88 10.79
N LEU A 19 -3.51 44.66 11.92
CA LEU A 19 -3.31 45.72 12.94
C LEU A 19 -2.43 46.86 12.44
N LEU A 20 -1.36 46.56 11.73
CA LEU A 20 -0.48 47.55 11.13
C LEU A 20 -1.19 48.34 10.03
N LEU A 21 -1.95 47.64 9.18
CA LEU A 21 -2.75 48.28 8.15
C LEU A 21 -3.79 49.23 8.76
N GLY A 22 -4.45 48.81 9.82
CA GLY A 22 -5.39 49.68 10.57
C GLY A 22 -4.71 50.94 11.07
N LYS A 23 -3.53 50.86 11.69
CA LYS A 23 -2.76 52.03 12.15
C LYS A 23 -2.35 52.96 11.01
N ILE A 24 -1.96 52.42 9.89
CA ILE A 24 -1.62 53.23 8.69
C ILE A 24 -2.84 54.00 8.20
N VAL A 25 -3.99 53.32 8.07
CA VAL A 25 -5.25 53.97 7.65
C VAL A 25 -5.68 55.05 8.61
N ASP A 26 -5.62 54.83 9.93
CA ASP A 26 -5.96 55.81 10.96
C ASP A 26 -5.06 57.04 10.89
N SER A 27 -3.74 56.86 10.65
CA SER A 27 -2.83 57.99 10.51
C SER A 27 -3.11 58.82 9.24
N ILE A 28 -3.46 58.16 8.12
CA ILE A 28 -3.86 58.84 6.89
C ILE A 28 -5.16 59.62 7.05
N THR A 29 -6.16 59.03 7.67
CA THR A 29 -7.48 59.67 7.91
C THR A 29 -7.41 60.83 8.91
N ALA A 30 -6.48 60.79 9.87
CA ALA A 30 -6.18 61.86 10.78
C ALA A 30 -5.37 63.00 10.14
N GLY A 31 -4.99 62.89 8.85
CA GLY A 31 -4.18 63.90 8.14
C GLY A 31 -2.69 63.92 8.53
N HIS A 32 -2.23 62.91 9.26
CA HIS A 32 -0.82 62.80 9.66
C HIS A 32 0.02 62.17 8.53
N ALA A 33 1.19 62.74 8.27
CA ALA A 33 2.13 62.12 7.34
C ALA A 33 2.63 60.77 7.89
N VAL A 34 2.35 59.70 7.19
CA VAL A 34 2.85 58.37 7.55
C VAL A 34 4.31 58.24 7.09
N ALA A 35 5.21 57.96 8.01
CA ALA A 35 6.61 57.73 7.67
C ALA A 35 6.75 56.52 6.75
N PHE A 36 7.56 56.61 5.72
CA PHE A 36 7.83 55.54 4.74
C PHE A 36 8.25 54.22 5.43
N SER A 37 8.90 54.31 6.59
CA SER A 37 9.28 53.16 7.41
C SER A 37 8.09 52.26 7.83
N PHE A 38 6.89 52.82 8.02
CA PHE A 38 5.69 52.02 8.36
C PHE A 38 5.23 51.16 7.18
N PHE A 39 5.35 51.65 5.96
CA PHE A 39 5.04 50.84 4.77
C PHE A 39 6.06 49.72 4.58
N VAL A 40 7.35 50.03 4.78
CA VAL A 40 8.41 49.02 4.73
C VAL A 40 8.18 47.95 5.83
N LEU A 41 7.85 48.37 7.06
CA LEU A 41 7.54 47.47 8.16
C LEU A 41 6.35 46.55 7.83
N TYR A 42 5.28 47.11 7.25
CA TYR A 42 4.12 46.34 6.82
C TYR A 42 4.51 45.25 5.81
N PHE A 43 5.31 45.61 4.79
CA PHE A 43 5.82 44.66 3.80
C PHE A 43 6.71 43.58 4.40
N VAL A 44 7.60 43.92 5.32
CA VAL A 44 8.47 42.99 6.02
C VAL A 44 7.66 42.00 6.84
N VAL A 45 6.67 42.49 7.58
CA VAL A 45 5.79 41.66 8.39
C VAL A 45 4.92 40.73 7.52
N LEU A 46 4.41 41.23 6.38
CA LEU A 46 3.66 40.45 5.42
C LEU A 46 4.53 39.30 4.82
N ALA A 47 5.77 39.65 4.44
CA ALA A 47 6.74 38.65 3.93
C ALA A 47 7.10 37.63 5.00
N LEU A 48 7.30 38.05 6.27
CA LEU A 48 7.56 37.18 7.39
C LEU A 48 6.40 36.23 7.65
N THR A 49 5.15 36.72 7.57
CA THR A 49 3.95 35.88 7.70
C THR A 49 3.91 34.81 6.63
N GLY A 50 4.15 35.16 5.36
CA GLY A 50 4.23 34.20 4.26
C GLY A 50 5.35 33.17 4.46
N PHE A 51 6.52 33.61 4.93
CA PHE A 51 7.60 32.71 5.25
C PHE A 51 7.24 31.72 6.38
N MET A 52 6.60 32.20 7.44
CA MET A 52 6.15 31.35 8.56
C MET A 52 5.08 30.32 8.11
N ASP A 53 4.15 30.74 7.25
CA ASP A 53 3.16 29.81 6.67
C ASP A 53 3.82 28.74 5.79
N THR A 54 4.76 29.14 4.94
CA THR A 54 5.53 28.20 4.11
C THR A 54 6.37 27.25 4.96
N ALA A 55 7.00 27.75 6.01
CA ALA A 55 7.78 26.92 6.95
C ALA A 55 6.88 25.90 7.67
N ARG A 56 5.69 26.32 8.11
CA ARG A 56 4.68 25.43 8.69
C ARG A 56 4.30 24.32 7.71
N GLU A 57 3.94 24.68 6.47
CA GLU A 57 3.52 23.75 5.42
C GLU A 57 4.63 22.73 5.11
N SER A 58 5.86 23.22 4.97
CA SER A 58 7.03 22.37 4.71
C SER A 58 7.28 21.36 5.84
N LEU A 59 7.16 21.81 7.10
CA LEU A 59 7.30 20.91 8.25
C LEU A 59 6.19 19.85 8.33
N LEU A 60 4.95 20.22 8.01
CA LEU A 60 3.83 19.30 7.94
C LEU A 60 4.02 18.26 6.85
N THR A 61 4.45 18.67 5.66
CA THR A 61 4.76 17.77 4.53
C THR A 61 5.86 16.78 4.90
N VAL A 62 6.99 17.25 5.45
CA VAL A 62 8.09 16.36 5.89
C VAL A 62 7.63 15.39 6.97
N PHE A 63 6.77 15.83 7.87
CA PHE A 63 6.21 14.98 8.92
C PHE A 63 5.29 13.90 8.33
N GLY A 64 4.39 14.26 7.42
CA GLY A 64 3.53 13.34 6.70
C GLY A 64 4.33 12.27 5.95
N GLN A 65 5.34 12.68 5.18
CA GLN A 65 6.22 11.76 4.45
C GLN A 65 6.95 10.78 5.37
N LYS A 66 7.37 11.18 6.55
CA LYS A 66 7.98 10.28 7.54
C LYS A 66 7.00 9.25 8.07
N ILE A 67 5.75 9.64 8.33
CA ILE A 67 4.69 8.70 8.75
C ILE A 67 4.43 7.69 7.64
N THR A 68 4.23 8.16 6.40
CA THR A 68 4.01 7.34 5.22
C THR A 68 5.13 6.32 5.03
N HIS A 69 6.39 6.77 5.09
CA HIS A 69 7.54 5.88 4.96
C HIS A 69 7.56 4.81 6.06
N ALA A 70 7.43 5.20 7.33
CA ALA A 70 7.46 4.25 8.45
C ALA A 70 6.32 3.23 8.34
N LEU A 71 5.11 3.69 8.00
CA LEU A 71 3.94 2.82 7.91
C LEU A 71 4.05 1.84 6.74
N ARG A 72 4.50 2.30 5.55
CA ARG A 72 4.74 1.43 4.40
C ARG A 72 5.83 0.39 4.67
N SER A 73 6.91 0.78 5.36
CA SER A 73 7.96 -0.16 5.76
C SER A 73 7.41 -1.24 6.69
N SER A 74 6.64 -0.86 7.73
CA SER A 74 6.05 -1.82 8.67
C SER A 74 5.00 -2.72 8.00
N LEU A 75 4.20 -2.18 7.06
CA LEU A 75 3.27 -2.97 6.26
C LEU A 75 3.99 -4.01 5.40
N MET A 76 5.13 -3.63 4.77
CA MET A 76 5.92 -4.54 3.95
C MET A 76 6.57 -5.63 4.81
N GLU A 77 7.14 -5.28 5.95
CA GLU A 77 7.69 -6.23 6.91
C GLU A 77 6.63 -7.26 7.34
N LYS A 78 5.43 -6.79 7.70
CA LYS A 78 4.30 -7.67 8.01
C LYS A 78 3.87 -8.52 6.82
N PHE A 79 3.80 -7.93 5.61
CA PHE A 79 3.39 -8.63 4.39
C PHE A 79 4.30 -9.83 4.07
N VAL A 80 5.61 -9.62 4.17
CA VAL A 80 6.59 -10.70 3.91
C VAL A 80 6.51 -11.81 4.95
N SER A 81 6.13 -11.49 6.19
CA SER A 81 5.97 -12.46 7.28
C SER A 81 4.63 -13.21 7.29
N LEU A 82 3.68 -12.87 6.40
CA LEU A 82 2.39 -13.57 6.34
C LEU A 82 2.55 -14.98 5.76
N SER A 83 1.75 -15.92 6.27
CA SER A 83 1.67 -17.27 5.70
C SER A 83 1.14 -17.23 4.27
N ALA A 84 1.57 -18.20 3.44
CA ALA A 84 1.08 -18.32 2.05
C ALA A 84 -0.45 -18.51 1.99
N ASP A 85 -1.04 -19.17 2.97
CA ASP A 85 -2.50 -19.35 3.08
C ASP A 85 -3.20 -18.01 3.30
N THR A 86 -2.75 -17.23 4.28
CA THR A 86 -3.27 -15.88 4.55
C THR A 86 -3.19 -14.96 3.33
N ILE A 87 -2.07 -15.01 2.56
CA ILE A 87 -1.91 -14.21 1.34
C ILE A 87 -2.89 -14.64 0.26
N ASN A 88 -3.06 -15.95 0.04
CA ASN A 88 -3.96 -16.48 -1.00
C ASN A 88 -5.45 -16.19 -0.73
N GLN A 89 -5.84 -16.02 0.51
CA GLN A 89 -7.20 -15.61 0.89
C GLN A 89 -7.48 -14.13 0.68
N GLN A 90 -6.44 -13.30 0.47
CA GLN A 90 -6.60 -11.87 0.27
C GLN A 90 -6.74 -11.52 -1.22
N GLU A 91 -7.65 -10.61 -1.54
CA GLU A 91 -7.75 -10.05 -2.89
C GLU A 91 -6.54 -9.12 -3.17
N PRO A 92 -5.79 -9.33 -4.27
CA PRO A 92 -4.61 -8.50 -4.60
C PRO A 92 -4.92 -7.00 -4.66
N GLY A 93 -6.08 -6.61 -5.20
CA GLY A 93 -6.51 -5.22 -5.28
C GLY A 93 -6.72 -4.57 -3.91
N THR A 94 -7.27 -5.32 -2.96
CA THR A 94 -7.46 -4.88 -1.57
C THR A 94 -6.11 -4.69 -0.88
N MET A 95 -5.16 -5.59 -1.11
CA MET A 95 -3.79 -5.47 -0.58
C MET A 95 -3.10 -4.21 -1.09
N VAL A 96 -3.10 -3.96 -2.40
CA VAL A 96 -2.52 -2.74 -2.99
C VAL A 96 -3.18 -1.49 -2.42
N SER A 97 -4.51 -1.49 -2.24
CA SER A 97 -5.25 -0.36 -1.66
C SER A 97 -4.78 -0.03 -0.24
N ARG A 98 -4.43 -1.03 0.58
CA ARG A 98 -3.89 -0.81 1.94
C ARG A 98 -2.53 -0.10 1.91
N PHE A 99 -1.62 -0.53 1.01
CA PHE A 99 -0.28 0.05 0.90
C PHE A 99 -0.26 1.48 0.34
N VAL A 100 -1.23 1.83 -0.50
CA VAL A 100 -1.30 3.14 -1.16
C VAL A 100 -2.40 3.98 -0.52
N GLY A 101 -3.66 3.64 -0.76
CA GLY A 101 -4.79 4.50 -0.39
C GLY A 101 -4.99 4.68 1.11
N ASP A 102 -4.91 3.59 1.89
CA ASP A 102 -5.13 3.68 3.33
C ASP A 102 -3.98 4.40 4.05
N VAL A 103 -2.74 4.19 3.62
CA VAL A 103 -1.58 4.92 4.15
C VAL A 103 -1.68 6.42 3.86
N ASP A 104 -2.10 6.81 2.65
CA ASP A 104 -2.30 8.21 2.28
C ASP A 104 -3.42 8.87 3.11
N THR A 105 -4.48 8.11 3.46
CA THR A 105 -5.53 8.63 4.35
C THR A 105 -5.02 8.85 5.77
N VAL A 106 -4.11 8.02 6.26
CA VAL A 106 -3.45 8.21 7.56
C VAL A 106 -2.51 9.43 7.54
N GLU A 107 -1.75 9.64 6.47
CA GLU A 107 -0.94 10.85 6.30
C GLU A 107 -1.82 12.10 6.36
N ASN A 108 -2.93 12.11 5.60
CA ASN A 108 -3.88 13.21 5.57
C ASN A 108 -4.53 13.47 6.93
N LEU A 109 -4.73 12.46 7.77
CA LEU A 109 -5.23 12.63 9.13
C LEU A 109 -4.37 13.58 9.95
N PHE A 110 -3.05 13.42 9.87
CA PHE A 110 -2.13 14.23 10.65
C PHE A 110 -1.85 15.59 9.99
N THR A 111 -1.75 15.66 8.66
CA THR A 111 -1.42 16.89 7.95
C THR A 111 -2.64 17.80 7.79
N SER A 112 -3.70 17.33 7.15
CA SER A 112 -4.88 18.11 6.77
C SER A 112 -6.10 17.86 7.70
N GLY A 113 -6.00 16.91 8.62
CA GLY A 113 -7.07 16.60 9.57
C GLY A 113 -6.83 17.25 10.93
N ILE A 114 -6.19 16.53 11.85
CA ILE A 114 -6.08 16.92 13.26
C ILE A 114 -5.29 18.22 13.45
N ILE A 115 -4.14 18.36 12.79
CA ILE A 115 -3.25 19.52 12.98
C ILE A 115 -3.88 20.77 12.37
N SER A 116 -4.48 20.66 11.18
CA SER A 116 -5.21 21.77 10.55
C SER A 116 -6.41 22.20 11.39
N MET A 117 -7.25 21.26 11.84
CA MET A 117 -8.39 21.55 12.69
C MET A 117 -7.99 22.28 13.98
N PHE A 118 -6.89 21.83 14.60
CA PHE A 118 -6.34 22.50 15.78
C PHE A 118 -5.83 23.92 15.44
N ALA A 119 -5.12 24.08 14.32
CA ALA A 119 -4.63 25.38 13.87
C ALA A 119 -5.79 26.35 13.57
N ASP A 120 -6.83 25.88 12.89
CA ASP A 120 -8.01 26.67 12.56
C ASP A 120 -8.81 27.08 13.79
N ALA A 121 -8.98 26.18 14.76
CA ALA A 121 -9.59 26.52 16.04
C ALA A 121 -8.78 27.59 16.81
N CYS A 122 -7.45 27.42 16.89
CA CYS A 122 -6.57 28.41 17.51
C CYS A 122 -6.61 29.75 16.78
N LYS A 123 -6.66 29.76 15.45
CA LYS A 123 -6.75 30.97 14.63
C LYS A 123 -8.05 31.73 14.89
N ILE A 124 -9.21 31.03 14.88
CA ILE A 124 -10.51 31.63 15.20
C ILE A 124 -10.48 32.24 16.60
N LEU A 125 -10.03 31.51 17.62
CA LEU A 125 -9.95 31.99 19.00
C LEU A 125 -9.04 33.22 19.13
N SER A 126 -7.88 33.20 18.47
CA SER A 126 -6.92 34.31 18.49
C SER A 126 -7.51 35.57 17.84
N ILE A 127 -8.17 35.42 16.68
CA ILE A 127 -8.85 36.54 16.00
C ILE A 127 -10.00 37.11 16.88
N LEU A 128 -10.82 36.25 17.47
CA LEU A 128 -11.88 36.71 18.39
C LEU A 128 -11.29 37.48 19.57
N ALA A 129 -10.20 37.01 20.16
CA ALA A 129 -9.52 37.71 21.23
C ALA A 129 -9.02 39.09 20.78
N VAL A 130 -8.39 39.21 19.60
CA VAL A 130 -7.93 40.51 19.09
C VAL A 130 -9.09 41.46 18.84
N ILE A 131 -10.18 40.98 18.23
CA ILE A 131 -11.37 41.81 17.98
C ILE A 131 -12.01 42.24 19.31
N TRP A 132 -12.03 41.38 20.35
CA TRP A 132 -12.55 41.70 21.67
C TRP A 132 -11.84 42.90 22.33
N PHE A 133 -10.51 42.96 22.19
CA PHE A 133 -9.73 44.09 22.70
C PHE A 133 -9.94 45.38 21.91
N GLN A 134 -10.32 45.27 20.61
CA GLN A 134 -10.59 46.43 19.77
C GLN A 134 -12.05 46.90 19.86
N ASN A 135 -13.00 45.96 19.82
CA ASN A 135 -14.42 46.28 19.81
C ASN A 135 -15.28 45.14 20.41
N LYS A 136 -15.74 45.31 21.66
CA LYS A 136 -16.53 44.31 22.38
C LYS A 136 -17.88 44.03 21.73
N GLY A 137 -18.54 45.05 21.17
CA GLY A 137 -19.84 44.90 20.53
C GLY A 137 -19.78 44.00 19.31
N LEU A 138 -18.75 44.19 18.50
CA LEU A 138 -18.55 43.41 17.30
C LEU A 138 -18.20 41.94 17.60
N THR A 139 -17.39 41.72 18.62
CA THR A 139 -17.09 40.34 19.06
C THR A 139 -18.36 39.61 19.46
N LEU A 140 -19.30 40.27 20.13
CA LEU A 140 -20.57 39.68 20.51
C LEU A 140 -21.42 39.30 19.28
N VAL A 141 -21.44 40.17 18.25
CA VAL A 141 -22.12 39.87 16.98
C VAL A 141 -21.49 38.65 16.31
N LEU A 142 -20.16 38.59 16.25
CA LEU A 142 -19.46 37.44 15.70
C LEU A 142 -19.69 36.14 16.49
N LEU A 143 -19.76 36.26 17.82
CA LEU A 143 -19.99 35.11 18.71
C LEU A 143 -21.40 34.50 18.53
N VAL A 144 -22.38 35.30 18.12
CA VAL A 144 -23.73 34.84 17.74
C VAL A 144 -23.76 34.29 16.33
N LEU A 145 -23.00 34.90 15.42
CA LEU A 145 -22.95 34.49 14.01
C LEU A 145 -22.19 33.17 13.79
N LEU A 146 -21.09 32.93 14.51
CA LEU A 146 -20.27 31.72 14.36
C LEU A 146 -21.02 30.40 14.56
N PRO A 147 -21.87 30.24 15.61
CA PRO A 147 -22.69 29.03 15.75
C PRO A 147 -23.66 28.81 14.59
N PHE A 148 -24.24 29.92 14.06
CA PHE A 148 -25.11 29.85 12.89
C PHE A 148 -24.35 29.41 11.65
N LEU A 149 -23.18 29.98 11.41
CA LEU A 149 -22.29 29.57 10.32
C LEU A 149 -21.88 28.11 10.43
N PHE A 150 -21.49 27.68 11.62
CA PHE A 150 -21.13 26.30 11.89
C PHE A 150 -22.30 25.34 11.65
N TRP A 151 -23.49 25.68 12.10
CA TRP A 151 -24.70 24.90 11.85
C TRP A 151 -25.02 24.81 10.35
N PHE A 152 -24.97 25.94 9.64
CA PHE A 152 -25.20 25.98 8.19
C PHE A 152 -24.17 25.14 7.42
N THR A 153 -22.89 25.36 7.69
CA THR A 153 -21.79 24.58 7.11
C THR A 153 -22.00 23.09 7.35
N ARG A 154 -22.30 22.71 8.59
CA ARG A 154 -22.55 21.31 8.96
C ARG A 154 -23.74 20.70 8.23
N HIS A 155 -24.80 21.46 8.04
CA HIS A 155 -26.01 21.02 7.32
C HIS A 155 -25.72 20.76 5.84
N VAL A 156 -25.06 21.69 5.16
CA VAL A 156 -24.70 21.54 3.74
C VAL A 156 -23.72 20.40 3.55
N GLN A 157 -22.68 20.33 4.36
CA GLN A 157 -21.65 19.28 4.26
C GLN A 157 -22.19 17.87 4.48
N LYS A 158 -23.16 17.68 5.38
CA LYS A 158 -23.79 16.37 5.57
C LYS A 158 -24.45 15.87 4.28
N ASN A 159 -25.15 16.73 3.57
CA ASN A 159 -25.81 16.39 2.31
C ASN A 159 -24.79 16.20 1.17
N MET A 160 -23.78 17.04 1.13
CA MET A 160 -22.66 16.93 0.19
C MET A 160 -21.89 15.62 0.37
N LEU A 161 -21.63 15.18 1.62
CA LEU A 161 -20.96 13.91 1.88
C LEU A 161 -21.73 12.72 1.31
N VAL A 162 -23.06 12.71 1.46
CA VAL A 162 -23.90 11.64 0.87
C VAL A 162 -23.78 11.64 -0.65
N ALA A 163 -23.85 12.81 -1.29
CA ALA A 163 -23.69 12.94 -2.74
C ALA A 163 -22.29 12.51 -3.21
N GLN A 164 -21.23 12.84 -2.46
CA GLN A 164 -19.86 12.41 -2.78
C GLN A 164 -19.68 10.89 -2.68
N ILE A 165 -20.28 10.24 -1.68
CA ILE A 165 -20.24 8.77 -1.55
C ILE A 165 -20.95 8.12 -2.73
N GLU A 166 -22.13 8.64 -3.13
CA GLU A 166 -22.87 8.16 -4.29
C GLU A 166 -22.04 8.34 -5.58
N ASN A 167 -21.42 9.50 -5.76
CA ASN A 167 -20.54 9.77 -6.88
C ASN A 167 -19.34 8.79 -6.93
N ARG A 168 -18.62 8.57 -5.82
CA ARG A 168 -17.50 7.62 -5.76
C ARG A 168 -17.94 6.21 -6.15
N ARG A 169 -19.12 5.76 -5.72
CA ARG A 169 -19.67 4.45 -6.08
C ARG A 169 -19.99 4.37 -7.57
N ALA A 170 -20.58 5.43 -8.16
CA ALA A 170 -20.92 5.47 -9.58
C ALA A 170 -19.66 5.51 -10.44
N VAL A 171 -18.68 6.36 -10.11
CA VAL A 171 -17.38 6.40 -10.80
C VAL A 171 -16.65 5.05 -10.68
N GLY A 172 -16.69 4.41 -9.50
CA GLY A 172 -16.09 3.09 -9.30
C GLY A 172 -16.67 2.02 -10.21
N ARG A 173 -18.01 2.01 -10.40
CA ARG A 173 -18.67 1.08 -11.36
C ARG A 173 -18.25 1.34 -12.81
N ALA A 174 -18.22 2.61 -13.22
CA ALA A 174 -17.78 2.98 -14.58
C ALA A 174 -16.30 2.60 -14.81
N SER A 175 -15.42 2.92 -13.86
CA SER A 175 -14.00 2.61 -13.95
C SER A 175 -13.72 1.11 -13.93
N GLY A 176 -14.48 0.33 -13.15
CA GLY A 176 -14.32 -1.13 -13.09
C GLY A 176 -14.75 -1.84 -14.38
N HIS A 177 -15.69 -1.25 -15.14
CA HIS A 177 -16.18 -1.84 -16.37
C HIS A 177 -15.14 -1.84 -17.51
N VAL A 178 -14.22 -0.89 -17.54
CA VAL A 178 -13.20 -0.78 -18.58
C VAL A 178 -12.19 -1.95 -18.54
N PRO A 179 -11.54 -2.27 -17.40
CA PRO A 179 -10.66 -3.44 -17.30
C PRO A 179 -11.37 -4.76 -17.58
N GLU A 180 -12.64 -4.91 -17.10
CA GLU A 180 -13.46 -6.08 -17.39
C GLU A 180 -13.69 -6.24 -18.90
N THR A 181 -14.02 -5.16 -19.60
CA THR A 181 -14.21 -5.15 -21.06
C THR A 181 -12.92 -5.50 -21.80
N LEU A 182 -11.79 -4.91 -21.38
CA LEU A 182 -10.48 -5.19 -22.00
C LEU A 182 -10.07 -6.65 -21.80
N HIS A 183 -10.27 -7.20 -20.61
CA HIS A 183 -9.95 -8.60 -20.32
C HIS A 183 -10.78 -9.56 -21.18
N ASN A 184 -12.06 -9.23 -21.43
CA ASN A 184 -12.99 -10.06 -22.17
C ASN A 184 -13.14 -9.65 -23.65
N ILE A 185 -12.28 -8.78 -24.19
CA ILE A 185 -12.46 -8.18 -25.52
C ILE A 185 -12.60 -9.23 -26.64
N ARG A 186 -11.81 -10.31 -26.59
CA ARG A 186 -11.91 -11.41 -27.54
C ARG A 186 -13.28 -12.09 -27.52
N THR A 187 -13.79 -12.36 -26.32
CA THR A 187 -15.11 -12.97 -26.11
C THR A 187 -16.21 -12.04 -26.63
N ILE A 188 -16.12 -10.74 -26.34
CA ILE A 188 -17.08 -9.74 -26.80
C ILE A 188 -17.16 -9.74 -28.34
N HIS A 189 -16.01 -9.70 -29.03
CA HIS A 189 -15.94 -9.76 -30.49
C HIS A 189 -16.41 -11.10 -31.06
N CYS A 190 -16.02 -12.23 -30.44
CA CYS A 190 -16.48 -13.55 -30.91
C CYS A 190 -17.99 -13.72 -30.84
N PHE A 191 -18.67 -13.07 -29.89
CA PHE A 191 -20.13 -13.19 -29.71
C PHE A 191 -20.90 -11.97 -30.22
N GLY A 192 -20.24 -10.98 -30.86
CA GLY A 192 -20.89 -9.78 -31.41
C GLY A 192 -21.64 -8.97 -30.35
N LYS A 193 -21.05 -8.79 -29.17
CA LYS A 193 -21.64 -8.11 -28.00
C LYS A 193 -21.11 -6.70 -27.77
N GLU A 194 -20.47 -6.09 -28.77
CA GLU A 194 -19.88 -4.75 -28.67
C GLU A 194 -20.93 -3.70 -28.28
N LYS A 195 -22.07 -3.70 -28.98
CA LYS A 195 -23.18 -2.76 -28.72
C LYS A 195 -23.74 -2.90 -27.29
N TYR A 196 -23.86 -4.14 -26.80
CA TYR A 196 -24.31 -4.40 -25.43
C TYR A 196 -23.32 -3.80 -24.38
N MET A 197 -22.00 -3.92 -24.62
CA MET A 197 -21.00 -3.37 -23.73
C MET A 197 -20.98 -1.85 -23.77
N GLU A 198 -21.16 -1.23 -24.95
CA GLU A 198 -21.30 0.22 -25.15
C GLU A 198 -22.51 0.77 -24.37
N GLU A 199 -23.69 0.20 -24.58
CA GLU A 199 -24.93 0.62 -23.90
C GLU A 199 -24.81 0.48 -22.36
N ARG A 200 -24.14 -0.57 -21.90
CA ARG A 200 -23.93 -0.80 -20.47
C ARG A 200 -22.97 0.23 -19.87
N TYR A 201 -21.90 0.57 -20.60
CA TYR A 201 -20.97 1.59 -20.19
C TYR A 201 -21.59 2.99 -20.16
N ASP A 202 -22.38 3.34 -21.20
CA ASP A 202 -23.13 4.59 -21.25
C ASP A 202 -24.07 4.77 -20.05
N LYS A 203 -24.71 3.68 -19.61
CA LYS A 203 -25.53 3.71 -18.40
C LYS A 203 -24.69 4.04 -17.15
N TYR A 204 -23.51 3.41 -17.00
CA TYR A 204 -22.63 3.69 -15.86
C TYR A 204 -22.10 5.14 -15.88
N ILE A 205 -21.77 5.67 -17.06
CA ILE A 205 -21.36 7.06 -17.22
C ILE A 205 -22.52 8.01 -16.88
N SER A 206 -23.73 7.71 -17.34
CA SER A 206 -24.92 8.52 -17.03
C SER A 206 -25.20 8.56 -15.53
N ASP A 207 -25.12 7.41 -14.84
CA ASP A 207 -25.27 7.34 -13.39
C ASP A 207 -24.18 8.17 -12.67
N SER A 208 -22.94 8.10 -13.15
CA SER A 208 -21.82 8.88 -12.62
C SER A 208 -22.02 10.38 -12.82
N TYR A 209 -22.48 10.78 -14.01
CA TYR A 209 -22.77 12.18 -14.33
C TYR A 209 -23.85 12.76 -13.40
N GLN A 210 -24.95 12.04 -13.20
CA GLN A 210 -26.04 12.47 -12.29
C GLN A 210 -25.57 12.60 -10.84
N ALA A 211 -24.73 11.66 -10.37
CA ALA A 211 -24.18 11.72 -9.03
C ALA A 211 -23.18 12.89 -8.87
N MET A 212 -22.38 13.18 -9.90
CA MET A 212 -21.47 14.32 -9.93
C MET A 212 -22.24 15.66 -9.97
N GLU A 213 -23.33 15.75 -10.74
CA GLU A 213 -24.19 16.94 -10.82
C GLU A 213 -24.74 17.31 -9.43
N ARG A 214 -25.20 16.31 -8.65
CA ARG A 214 -25.64 16.56 -7.27
C ARG A 214 -24.52 17.09 -6.37
N THR A 215 -23.32 16.53 -6.49
CA THR A 215 -22.16 17.02 -5.73
C THR A 215 -21.85 18.47 -6.08
N ASN A 216 -21.76 18.77 -7.37
CA ASN A 216 -21.48 20.11 -7.90
C ASN A 216 -22.55 21.13 -7.50
N PHE A 217 -23.82 20.70 -7.38
CA PHE A 217 -24.88 21.57 -6.93
C PHE A 217 -24.67 22.06 -5.49
N TYR A 218 -24.27 21.19 -4.57
CA TYR A 218 -23.97 21.59 -3.20
C TYR A 218 -22.73 22.49 -3.12
N ASP A 219 -21.68 22.20 -3.89
CA ASP A 219 -20.49 23.04 -4.00
C ASP A 219 -20.82 24.43 -4.56
N ALA A 220 -21.62 24.48 -5.62
CA ALA A 220 -22.03 25.71 -6.26
C ALA A 220 -22.89 26.62 -5.38
N ILE A 221 -23.63 26.08 -4.42
CA ILE A 221 -24.43 26.85 -3.46
C ILE A 221 -23.59 27.29 -2.26
N TYR A 222 -22.70 26.43 -1.78
CA TYR A 222 -22.00 26.62 -0.53
C TYR A 222 -21.11 27.88 -0.56
N SER A 223 -20.22 27.97 -1.55
CA SER A 223 -19.26 29.08 -1.63
C SER A 223 -19.91 30.46 -1.80
N PRO A 224 -20.91 30.69 -2.68
CA PRO A 224 -21.60 31.97 -2.76
C PRO A 224 -22.35 32.37 -1.48
N VAL A 225 -22.94 31.41 -0.78
CA VAL A 225 -23.64 31.71 0.48
C VAL A 225 -22.66 32.20 1.54
N ILE A 226 -21.50 31.57 1.66
CA ILE A 226 -20.44 32.02 2.57
C ILE A 226 -19.95 33.42 2.19
N LEU A 227 -19.73 33.68 0.90
CA LEU A 227 -19.34 35.02 0.42
C LEU A 227 -20.40 36.10 0.71
N ILE A 228 -21.69 35.79 0.52
CA ILE A 228 -22.78 36.70 0.82
C ILE A 228 -22.85 36.97 2.34
N LEU A 229 -22.72 35.93 3.17
CA LEU A 229 -22.69 36.10 4.62
C LEU A 229 -21.51 36.97 5.06
N ASN A 230 -20.33 36.76 4.52
CA ASN A 230 -19.17 37.62 4.77
C ASN A 230 -19.46 39.08 4.37
N ALA A 231 -19.98 39.29 3.16
CA ALA A 231 -20.34 40.63 2.68
C ALA A 231 -21.39 41.32 3.57
N VAL A 232 -22.40 40.57 4.04
CA VAL A 232 -23.43 41.10 4.95
C VAL A 232 -22.79 41.52 6.29
N VAL A 233 -21.91 40.70 6.86
CA VAL A 233 -21.22 41.08 8.12
C VAL A 233 -20.36 42.31 7.94
N VAL A 234 -19.62 42.39 6.85
CA VAL A 234 -18.79 43.56 6.50
C VAL A 234 -19.68 44.81 6.34
N ALA A 235 -20.82 44.69 5.64
CA ALA A 235 -21.76 45.79 5.46
C ALA A 235 -22.35 46.26 6.80
N VAL A 236 -22.73 45.33 7.68
CA VAL A 236 -23.22 45.64 9.04
C VAL A 236 -22.15 46.39 9.83
N VAL A 237 -20.89 45.93 9.79
CA VAL A 237 -19.77 46.61 10.46
C VAL A 237 -19.59 48.04 9.93
N MET A 238 -19.64 48.22 8.61
CA MET A 238 -19.54 49.56 8.01
C MET A 238 -20.69 50.49 8.41
N LEU A 239 -21.92 49.98 8.38
CA LEU A 239 -23.10 50.76 8.78
C LEU A 239 -23.07 51.14 10.27
N LEU A 240 -22.67 50.21 11.14
CA LEU A 240 -22.51 50.50 12.57
C LEU A 240 -21.41 51.53 12.84
N SER A 241 -20.30 51.46 12.11
CA SER A 241 -19.18 52.40 12.21
C SER A 241 -19.56 53.81 11.72
N ALA A 242 -20.42 53.89 10.70
CA ALA A 242 -20.90 55.14 10.11
C ALA A 242 -22.10 55.75 10.86
N SER A 243 -22.66 55.07 11.88
CA SER A 243 -23.83 55.52 12.61
C SER A 243 -23.55 56.81 13.41
N GLY A 244 -24.36 57.82 13.22
CA GLY A 244 -24.30 59.09 13.96
C GLY A 244 -24.84 59.03 15.39
N ASN A 245 -25.35 57.89 15.84
CA ASN A 245 -25.93 57.73 17.16
C ASN A 245 -24.84 57.48 18.23
N GLN A 246 -24.73 58.37 19.23
CA GLN A 246 -23.69 58.33 20.26
C GLN A 246 -23.69 57.00 21.05
N GLN A 247 -24.86 56.38 21.31
CA GLN A 247 -24.95 55.13 22.03
C GLN A 247 -24.40 53.94 21.19
N VAL A 248 -24.66 53.95 19.88
CA VAL A 248 -24.13 52.98 18.94
C VAL A 248 -22.62 53.18 18.77
N LEU A 249 -22.14 54.40 18.67
CA LEU A 249 -20.73 54.77 18.58
C LEU A 249 -19.93 54.36 19.82
N VAL A 250 -20.49 54.41 21.01
CA VAL A 250 -19.81 53.97 22.24
C VAL A 250 -19.61 52.44 22.25
N PHE A 251 -20.56 51.70 21.69
CA PHE A 251 -20.53 50.22 21.73
C PHE A 251 -19.90 49.61 20.47
N PHE A 252 -20.14 50.21 19.31
CA PHE A 252 -19.66 49.75 18.00
C PHE A 252 -18.75 50.76 17.28
N GLY A 253 -18.54 51.93 17.84
CA GLY A 253 -17.71 52.97 17.23
C GLY A 253 -16.27 52.52 17.12
N MET A 254 -15.74 52.64 15.93
CA MET A 254 -14.37 52.31 15.65
C MET A 254 -13.78 53.34 14.67
N SER A 255 -12.46 53.52 14.72
CA SER A 255 -11.76 54.30 13.72
C SER A 255 -11.83 53.63 12.34
N ALA A 256 -11.56 54.40 11.26
CA ALA A 256 -11.52 53.87 9.91
C ALA A 256 -10.47 52.74 9.79
N GLY A 257 -9.34 52.90 10.45
CA GLY A 257 -8.30 51.87 10.46
C GLY A 257 -8.71 50.60 11.24
N THR A 258 -9.37 50.77 12.39
CA THR A 258 -9.90 49.62 13.13
C THR A 258 -10.96 48.89 12.31
N ALA A 259 -11.82 49.59 11.58
CA ALA A 259 -12.81 48.97 10.68
C ALA A 259 -12.13 48.12 9.60
N VAL A 260 -11.08 48.61 8.96
CA VAL A 260 -10.29 47.89 7.94
C VAL A 260 -9.63 46.64 8.55
N ALA A 261 -9.04 46.76 9.74
CA ALA A 261 -8.44 45.63 10.42
C ALA A 261 -9.47 44.53 10.76
N VAL A 262 -10.62 44.92 11.27
CA VAL A 262 -11.71 44.01 11.62
C VAL A 262 -12.30 43.32 10.39
N ILE A 263 -12.49 44.03 9.28
CA ILE A 263 -12.95 43.44 8.01
C ILE A 263 -12.01 42.34 7.55
N ASN A 264 -10.68 42.59 7.63
CA ASN A 264 -9.68 41.59 7.32
C ASN A 264 -9.77 40.36 8.25
N TYR A 265 -9.93 40.57 9.54
CA TYR A 265 -10.08 39.48 10.50
C TYR A 265 -11.35 38.66 10.29
N ILE A 266 -12.46 39.31 9.96
CA ILE A 266 -13.72 38.63 9.64
C ILE A 266 -13.49 37.72 8.44
N SER A 267 -12.91 38.23 7.37
CA SER A 267 -12.60 37.44 6.17
C SER A 267 -11.68 36.24 6.48
N GLN A 268 -10.72 36.42 7.39
CA GLN A 268 -9.83 35.35 7.83
C GLN A 268 -10.52 34.28 8.72
N ILE A 269 -11.65 34.56 9.36
CA ILE A 269 -12.44 33.58 10.15
C ILE A 269 -13.24 32.66 9.22
N PHE A 270 -13.71 33.16 8.08
CA PHE A 270 -14.56 32.35 7.19
C PHE A 270 -13.81 31.18 6.59
N THR A 271 -12.54 31.34 6.23
CA THR A 271 -11.70 30.25 5.67
C THR A 271 -11.60 29.04 6.61
N PRO A 272 -11.21 29.18 7.89
CA PRO A 272 -11.25 28.07 8.85
C PRO A 272 -12.61 27.41 9.03
N VAL A 273 -13.70 28.19 9.01
CA VAL A 273 -15.06 27.64 9.13
C VAL A 273 -15.41 26.79 7.91
N GLU A 274 -14.94 27.19 6.73
CA GLU A 274 -15.13 26.42 5.50
C GLU A 274 -14.31 25.13 5.51
N SER A 275 -13.05 25.15 5.97
CA SER A 275 -12.16 23.98 6.00
C SER A 275 -12.59 22.91 7.01
N LEU A 276 -13.16 23.30 8.16
CA LEU A 276 -13.57 22.39 9.22
C LEU A 276 -14.39 21.18 8.74
N GLY A 277 -15.21 21.34 7.73
CA GLY A 277 -16.01 20.24 7.23
C GLY A 277 -15.22 19.23 6.41
N MET A 278 -14.28 19.67 5.59
CA MET A 278 -13.38 18.79 4.85
C MET A 278 -12.44 18.06 5.81
N GLU A 279 -11.99 18.74 6.86
CA GLU A 279 -11.15 18.15 7.90
C GLU A 279 -11.86 17.03 8.67
N ILE A 280 -13.12 17.21 9.04
CA ILE A 280 -13.95 16.16 9.66
C ILE A 280 -14.08 14.95 8.72
N GLN A 281 -14.29 15.17 7.42
CA GLN A 281 -14.36 14.09 6.44
C GLN A 281 -13.02 13.36 6.29
N THR A 282 -11.91 14.10 6.28
CA THR A 282 -10.57 13.54 6.27
C THR A 282 -10.33 12.64 7.48
N ILE A 283 -10.72 13.11 8.68
CA ILE A 283 -10.62 12.31 9.91
C ILE A 283 -11.46 11.03 9.82
N GLN A 284 -12.70 11.11 9.33
CA GLN A 284 -13.56 9.93 9.17
C GLN A 284 -13.00 8.92 8.15
N SER A 285 -12.47 9.39 7.03
CA SER A 285 -11.84 8.54 6.02
C SER A 285 -10.59 7.85 6.58
N ALA A 286 -9.78 8.58 7.33
CA ALA A 286 -8.58 8.05 7.95
C ALA A 286 -8.87 7.03 9.05
N MET A 287 -9.92 7.22 9.85
CA MET A 287 -10.34 6.22 10.83
C MET A 287 -10.70 4.88 10.17
N ALA A 288 -11.38 4.91 9.01
CA ALA A 288 -11.66 3.70 8.24
C ALA A 288 -10.37 3.07 7.68
N GLY A 289 -9.42 3.88 7.20
CA GLY A 289 -8.10 3.41 6.74
C GLY A 289 -7.28 2.77 7.87
N ILE A 290 -7.24 3.41 9.04
CA ILE A 290 -6.58 2.87 10.23
C ILE A 290 -7.17 1.52 10.63
N HIS A 291 -8.50 1.37 10.58
CA HIS A 291 -9.16 0.11 10.90
C HIS A 291 -8.70 -1.01 9.96
N ARG A 292 -8.70 -0.78 8.64
CA ARG A 292 -8.23 -1.76 7.65
C ARG A 292 -6.73 -2.09 7.77
N ILE A 293 -5.91 -1.08 8.09
CA ILE A 293 -4.48 -1.30 8.37
C ILE A 293 -4.30 -2.14 9.63
N ASN A 294 -5.09 -1.88 10.68
CA ASN A 294 -5.02 -2.65 11.92
C ASN A 294 -5.51 -4.10 11.72
N GLU A 295 -6.56 -4.32 10.93
CA GLU A 295 -6.98 -5.66 10.51
C GLU A 295 -5.85 -6.40 9.81
N PHE A 296 -5.11 -5.72 8.92
CA PHE A 296 -3.96 -6.30 8.23
C PHE A 296 -2.82 -6.69 9.18
N PHE A 297 -2.50 -5.86 10.18
CA PHE A 297 -1.49 -6.20 11.20
C PHE A 297 -1.90 -7.38 12.08
N ASN A 298 -3.20 -7.62 12.23
CA ASN A 298 -3.74 -8.74 13.01
C ASN A 298 -3.86 -10.04 12.21
N LEU A 299 -3.53 -10.06 10.91
CA LEU A 299 -3.47 -11.28 10.11
C LEU A 299 -2.42 -12.25 10.66
N GLU A 300 -2.67 -13.54 10.52
CA GLU A 300 -1.80 -14.61 11.00
C GLU A 300 -0.45 -14.58 10.29
N VAL A 301 0.61 -14.70 11.08
CA VAL A 301 2.00 -14.75 10.64
C VAL A 301 2.42 -16.22 10.58
N ASP A 302 3.31 -16.56 9.67
CA ASP A 302 3.94 -17.89 9.61
C ASP A 302 4.61 -18.20 10.97
N GLU A 303 4.35 -19.39 11.55
CA GLU A 303 4.88 -19.75 12.88
C GLU A 303 6.40 -19.81 12.90
N ALA A 304 7.03 -20.12 11.78
CA ALA A 304 8.49 -20.07 11.65
C ALA A 304 9.06 -18.67 11.91
N ASP A 305 8.33 -17.62 11.54
CA ASP A 305 8.74 -16.21 11.72
C ASP A 305 8.40 -15.66 13.12
N ARG A 306 7.39 -16.24 13.81
CA ARG A 306 7.11 -15.89 15.23
C ARG A 306 8.31 -16.14 16.14
N THR A 307 9.01 -17.24 15.92
CA THR A 307 10.22 -17.59 16.70
C THR A 307 11.39 -16.65 16.45
N ILE A 308 11.47 -16.01 15.29
CA ILE A 308 12.50 -15.01 14.95
C ILE A 308 12.15 -13.64 15.56
N GLY A 309 10.88 -13.21 15.49
CA GLY A 309 10.40 -11.95 16.07
C GLY A 309 10.51 -11.92 17.60
N GLU A 310 10.19 -13.01 18.28
CA GLU A 310 10.39 -13.16 19.73
C GLU A 310 11.87 -13.17 20.11
N ARG A 311 12.75 -13.75 19.28
CA ARG A 311 14.20 -13.74 19.48
C ARG A 311 14.81 -12.35 19.26
N GLN A 312 14.32 -11.55 18.33
CA GLN A 312 14.80 -10.16 18.13
C GLN A 312 14.36 -9.22 19.25
N GLY A 313 13.18 -9.44 19.85
CA GLY A 313 12.74 -8.76 21.07
C GLY A 313 13.63 -9.07 22.30
N ILE A 314 14.17 -10.29 22.37
CA ILE A 314 15.07 -10.77 23.44
C ILE A 314 16.55 -10.45 23.13
N GLN A 315 16.93 -10.28 21.87
CA GLN A 315 18.32 -10.04 21.43
C GLN A 315 18.89 -8.66 21.81
N LYS A 316 18.08 -7.75 22.32
CA LYS A 316 18.63 -6.54 22.99
C LYS A 316 19.27 -6.83 24.36
N THR A 317 19.12 -8.08 24.88
CA THR A 317 19.63 -8.46 26.21
C THR A 317 20.56 -9.70 26.19
N ALA A 318 20.85 -10.30 25.02
CA ALA A 318 21.54 -11.60 24.99
C ALA A 318 22.56 -11.77 23.86
N ASN A 319 23.45 -10.77 23.67
CA ASN A 319 24.61 -10.92 22.78
C ASN A 319 25.66 -11.93 23.25
N ASP A 320 25.56 -12.44 24.49
CA ASP A 320 26.55 -13.37 25.06
C ASP A 320 26.14 -14.86 25.01
N ILE A 321 24.93 -15.20 24.54
CA ILE A 321 24.47 -16.59 24.51
C ILE A 321 24.36 -17.14 23.06
N ALA A 322 24.45 -16.27 22.05
CA ALA A 322 24.20 -16.62 20.65
C ALA A 322 25.35 -17.38 19.95
N GLU A 323 26.60 -17.28 20.45
CA GLU A 323 27.73 -18.00 19.85
C GLU A 323 27.76 -19.50 20.21
N GLN A 324 27.21 -19.91 21.32
CA GLN A 324 27.18 -21.31 21.73
C GLN A 324 26.08 -22.15 21.10
N LYS A 325 24.95 -21.53 20.67
CA LYS A 325 23.86 -22.26 19.99
C LYS A 325 24.02 -22.38 18.47
N LYS A 326 24.83 -21.56 17.81
CA LYS A 326 25.15 -21.69 16.38
C LYS A 326 25.91 -22.99 16.06
N GLN A 327 26.69 -23.50 17.00
CA GLN A 327 27.46 -24.73 16.84
C GLN A 327 26.59 -26.01 16.98
N ASP A 328 25.56 -25.96 17.82
CA ASP A 328 24.72 -27.15 18.11
C ASP A 328 23.70 -27.49 16.99
N THR A 329 23.31 -26.54 16.15
CA THR A 329 22.33 -26.79 15.07
C THR A 329 23.01 -27.17 13.76
N THR A 330 24.22 -26.66 13.49
CA THR A 330 25.04 -27.08 12.36
C THR A 330 25.54 -28.52 12.53
N ASP A 331 25.84 -28.93 13.78
CA ASP A 331 26.23 -30.30 14.10
C ASP A 331 25.08 -31.31 13.97
N LYS A 332 23.83 -30.90 14.20
CA LYS A 332 22.67 -31.81 14.03
C LYS A 332 22.33 -32.12 12.56
N MET A 333 22.68 -31.24 11.63
CA MET A 333 22.46 -31.50 10.19
C MET A 333 23.63 -32.28 9.56
N HIS A 334 24.84 -32.21 10.16
CA HIS A 334 26.03 -32.93 9.70
C HIS A 334 26.28 -34.27 10.42
N THR A 335 25.62 -34.54 11.54
CA THR A 335 25.66 -35.84 12.21
C THR A 335 24.48 -36.72 11.78
N ALA A 336 24.18 -36.77 10.48
CA ALA A 336 23.32 -37.81 9.91
C ALA A 336 24.08 -39.12 10.01
N ASP A 337 23.61 -39.99 10.89
CA ASP A 337 24.05 -41.36 11.02
C ASP A 337 24.00 -42.02 9.63
N ALA A 338 25.05 -42.79 9.30
CA ALA A 338 25.25 -43.42 7.98
C ALA A 338 24.18 -44.50 7.62
N GLY A 339 23.01 -44.48 8.26
CA GLY A 339 21.91 -45.43 8.10
C GLY A 339 20.60 -44.87 7.54
N ASP A 340 20.35 -43.57 7.59
CA ASP A 340 19.05 -43.04 7.13
C ASP A 340 19.11 -42.60 5.66
N GLN A 341 18.57 -43.43 4.76
CA GLN A 341 18.51 -43.19 3.32
C GLN A 341 17.27 -42.39 2.88
N THR A 342 16.39 -41.98 3.82
CA THR A 342 15.14 -41.30 3.50
C THR A 342 15.40 -39.80 3.24
N ALA A 343 14.98 -39.30 2.08
CA ALA A 343 15.05 -37.87 1.74
C ALA A 343 13.77 -37.15 2.18
N VAL A 344 12.60 -37.78 1.99
CA VAL A 344 11.29 -37.23 2.28
C VAL A 344 10.38 -38.33 2.86
N SER A 345 9.66 -38.05 3.94
CA SER A 345 8.61 -38.91 4.48
C SER A 345 7.32 -38.17 4.73
N PHE A 346 6.21 -38.78 4.36
CA PHE A 346 4.85 -38.41 4.68
C PHE A 346 4.24 -39.51 5.56
N GLU A 347 3.76 -39.17 6.73
CA GLU A 347 3.22 -40.12 7.70
C GLU A 347 1.79 -39.73 8.08
N ASN A 348 0.79 -40.45 7.55
CA ASN A 348 -0.62 -40.25 7.82
C ASN A 348 -1.11 -38.81 7.69
N VAL A 349 -0.67 -38.12 6.63
CA VAL A 349 -0.91 -36.70 6.40
C VAL A 349 -2.35 -36.46 5.98
N VAL A 350 -3.04 -35.59 6.74
CA VAL A 350 -4.38 -35.08 6.45
C VAL A 350 -4.27 -33.56 6.21
N PHE A 351 -4.83 -33.10 5.10
CA PHE A 351 -4.85 -31.69 4.77
C PHE A 351 -6.05 -31.30 3.89
N GLY A 352 -6.59 -30.12 4.10
CA GLY A 352 -7.63 -29.50 3.28
C GLY A 352 -7.50 -27.99 3.27
N TYR A 353 -7.91 -27.39 2.17
CA TYR A 353 -8.12 -25.96 2.08
C TYR A 353 -9.52 -25.68 2.66
N ASP A 354 -9.61 -24.79 3.63
CA ASP A 354 -10.84 -24.50 4.38
C ASP A 354 -11.50 -25.75 4.98
N GLU A 355 -12.78 -25.99 4.71
CA GLU A 355 -13.55 -27.14 5.21
C GLU A 355 -13.44 -28.40 4.32
N HIS A 356 -12.76 -28.31 3.15
CA HIS A 356 -12.66 -29.40 2.19
C HIS A 356 -11.33 -30.15 2.32
N LEU A 357 -11.39 -31.40 2.74
CA LEU A 357 -10.23 -32.30 2.77
C LEU A 357 -9.77 -32.60 1.34
N VAL A 358 -8.45 -32.50 1.11
CA VAL A 358 -7.78 -32.81 -0.15
C VAL A 358 -6.87 -34.04 0.00
N LEU A 359 -6.25 -34.22 1.16
CA LEU A 359 -5.42 -35.36 1.49
C LEU A 359 -6.01 -36.05 2.72
N GLU A 360 -6.25 -37.34 2.62
CA GLU A 360 -6.89 -38.16 3.66
C GLU A 360 -5.95 -39.29 4.11
N GLY A 361 -4.99 -38.98 5.00
CA GLY A 361 -4.10 -40.01 5.58
C GLY A 361 -3.01 -40.49 4.62
N VAL A 362 -2.42 -39.61 3.85
CA VAL A 362 -1.36 -39.92 2.87
C VAL A 362 -0.06 -40.32 3.56
N SER A 363 0.50 -41.46 3.16
CA SER A 363 1.77 -41.96 3.67
C SER A 363 2.63 -42.52 2.53
N PHE A 364 3.86 -42.04 2.42
CA PHE A 364 4.87 -42.54 1.50
C PHE A 364 6.26 -42.01 1.89
N GLU A 365 7.30 -42.68 1.37
CA GLU A 365 8.69 -42.29 1.57
C GLU A 365 9.42 -42.19 0.22
N VAL A 366 10.38 -41.26 0.12
CA VAL A 366 11.29 -41.09 -1.01
C VAL A 366 12.72 -41.19 -0.48
N LYS A 367 13.54 -42.06 -1.08
CA LYS A 367 14.95 -42.23 -0.68
C LYS A 367 15.84 -41.16 -1.33
N LYS A 368 17.01 -40.90 -0.74
CA LYS A 368 18.02 -40.01 -1.33
C LYS A 368 18.45 -40.53 -2.71
N GLY A 369 18.42 -39.65 -3.71
CA GLY A 369 18.74 -39.98 -5.12
C GLY A 369 17.61 -40.74 -5.84
N GLU A 370 16.49 -41.03 -5.20
CA GLU A 370 15.33 -41.67 -5.84
C GLU A 370 14.55 -40.66 -6.67
N GLN A 371 14.05 -41.11 -7.82
CA GLN A 371 13.13 -40.36 -8.65
C GLN A 371 11.73 -40.93 -8.51
N VAL A 372 10.74 -40.10 -8.23
CA VAL A 372 9.35 -40.50 -7.99
C VAL A 372 8.40 -39.60 -8.79
N THR A 373 7.41 -40.21 -9.44
CA THR A 373 6.32 -39.50 -10.10
C THR A 373 5.01 -39.70 -9.33
N LEU A 374 4.39 -38.58 -8.92
CA LEU A 374 3.06 -38.55 -8.34
C LEU A 374 2.03 -38.57 -9.48
N SER A 375 1.26 -39.64 -9.59
CA SER A 375 0.25 -39.85 -10.62
C SER A 375 -1.15 -39.93 -9.99
N GLY A 376 -2.19 -39.56 -10.73
CA GLY A 376 -3.57 -39.57 -10.26
C GLY A 376 -4.44 -38.54 -10.99
N ARG A 377 -5.75 -38.55 -10.70
CA ARG A 377 -6.72 -37.66 -11.32
C ARG A 377 -6.40 -36.19 -11.00
N THR A 378 -6.84 -35.28 -11.87
CA THR A 378 -6.84 -33.84 -11.55
C THR A 378 -7.69 -33.61 -10.28
N GLY A 379 -7.16 -32.85 -9.34
CA GLY A 379 -7.80 -32.64 -8.03
C GLY A 379 -7.44 -33.66 -6.94
N ALA A 380 -6.64 -34.71 -7.22
CA ALA A 380 -6.21 -35.69 -6.23
C ALA A 380 -5.16 -35.18 -5.22
N GLY A 381 -4.91 -33.88 -5.14
CA GLY A 381 -4.01 -33.28 -4.15
C GLY A 381 -2.52 -33.35 -4.48
N LYS A 382 -2.11 -33.71 -5.72
CA LYS A 382 -0.69 -33.85 -6.09
C LYS A 382 0.12 -32.54 -5.90
N SER A 383 -0.34 -31.42 -6.41
CA SER A 383 0.33 -30.12 -6.23
C SER A 383 0.26 -29.64 -4.76
N THR A 384 -0.75 -30.09 -4.01
CA THR A 384 -0.85 -29.85 -2.57
C THR A 384 0.29 -30.54 -1.81
N ILE A 385 0.69 -31.75 -2.23
CA ILE A 385 1.84 -32.45 -1.66
C ILE A 385 3.12 -31.63 -1.84
N LEU A 386 3.36 -31.07 -3.02
CA LEU A 386 4.53 -30.21 -3.25
C LEU A 386 4.50 -28.94 -2.38
N LYS A 387 3.34 -28.31 -2.25
CA LYS A 387 3.17 -27.12 -1.42
C LYS A 387 3.41 -27.40 0.06
N LEU A 388 2.92 -28.53 0.58
CA LEU A 388 3.18 -28.99 1.94
C LEU A 388 4.66 -29.30 2.17
N LEU A 389 5.33 -29.92 1.19
CA LEU A 389 6.75 -30.23 1.26
C LEU A 389 7.61 -28.96 1.27
N LEU A 390 7.20 -27.92 0.54
CA LEU A 390 7.85 -26.60 0.56
C LEU A 390 7.60 -25.82 1.86
N GLY A 391 6.75 -26.36 2.77
CA GLY A 391 6.37 -25.67 3.99
C GLY A 391 5.48 -24.44 3.78
N LEU A 392 4.78 -24.35 2.63
CA LEU A 392 3.84 -23.26 2.35
C LEU A 392 2.52 -23.41 3.12
N TYR A 393 2.23 -24.64 3.56
CA TYR A 393 1.06 -24.99 4.36
C TYR A 393 1.45 -26.00 5.42
N GLU A 394 0.72 -26.06 6.52
CA GLU A 394 0.86 -27.06 7.56
C GLU A 394 -0.19 -28.15 7.44
N PRO A 395 0.15 -29.43 7.66
CA PRO A 395 -0.84 -30.51 7.67
C PRO A 395 -1.74 -30.39 8.91
N GLN A 396 -3.05 -30.67 8.75
CA GLN A 396 -3.99 -30.70 9.86
C GLN A 396 -3.75 -31.90 10.79
N ASN A 397 -3.18 -33.00 10.25
CA ASN A 397 -2.76 -34.16 10.99
C ASN A 397 -1.63 -34.88 10.24
N GLY A 398 -0.84 -35.68 10.98
CA GLY A 398 0.32 -36.40 10.42
C GLY A 398 1.60 -35.57 10.43
N ASN A 399 2.68 -36.15 9.90
CA ASN A 399 4.00 -35.51 9.88
C ASN A 399 4.60 -35.53 8.46
N ILE A 400 5.27 -34.44 8.12
CA ILE A 400 6.06 -34.34 6.88
C ILE A 400 7.49 -34.02 7.28
N ARG A 401 8.44 -34.84 6.87
CA ARG A 401 9.85 -34.67 7.21
C ARG A 401 10.73 -34.67 5.96
N ILE A 402 11.79 -33.89 6.05
CA ILE A 402 12.86 -33.80 5.03
C ILE A 402 14.14 -34.26 5.73
N GLY A 403 14.55 -35.49 5.43
CA GLY A 403 15.48 -36.19 6.29
C GLY A 403 14.93 -36.28 7.72
N ASN A 404 15.63 -35.69 8.68
CA ASN A 404 15.23 -35.68 10.07
C ASN A 404 14.52 -34.41 10.55
N VAL A 405 14.31 -33.43 9.66
CA VAL A 405 13.73 -32.12 10.00
C VAL A 405 12.27 -32.05 9.52
N PRO A 406 11.32 -31.55 10.35
CA PRO A 406 9.97 -31.26 9.87
C PRO A 406 9.99 -30.23 8.73
N ALA A 407 9.12 -30.39 7.72
CA ALA A 407 9.09 -29.51 6.55
C ALA A 407 8.82 -28.04 6.94
N THR A 408 8.04 -27.81 7.99
CA THR A 408 7.70 -26.48 8.54
C THR A 408 8.87 -25.79 9.28
N GLU A 409 9.85 -26.57 9.76
CA GLU A 409 11.00 -26.05 10.50
C GLU A 409 12.23 -25.76 9.60
N VAL A 410 12.14 -26.00 8.28
CA VAL A 410 13.20 -25.70 7.33
C VAL A 410 13.40 -24.20 7.25
N ARG A 411 14.61 -23.73 7.60
CA ARG A 411 14.96 -22.31 7.58
C ARG A 411 14.94 -21.75 6.16
N GLU A 412 14.47 -20.52 6.02
CA GLU A 412 14.37 -19.83 4.74
C GLU A 412 15.71 -19.80 3.98
N GLU A 413 16.82 -19.53 4.69
CA GLU A 413 18.17 -19.49 4.13
C GLU A 413 18.63 -20.83 3.52
N GLU A 414 18.09 -21.95 4.00
CA GLU A 414 18.44 -23.32 3.57
C GLU A 414 17.50 -23.83 2.47
N ARG A 415 16.28 -23.26 2.34
CA ARG A 415 15.27 -23.74 1.40
C ARG A 415 15.79 -23.85 -0.03
N ARG A 416 16.57 -22.86 -0.48
CA ARG A 416 17.08 -22.82 -1.85
C ARG A 416 18.19 -23.83 -2.15
N SER A 417 19.00 -24.20 -1.15
CA SER A 417 19.98 -25.28 -1.28
C SER A 417 19.37 -26.68 -1.12
N LEU A 418 18.20 -26.75 -0.50
CA LEU A 418 17.47 -27.98 -0.28
C LEU A 418 16.52 -28.29 -1.43
N PHE A 419 15.75 -27.30 -1.90
CA PHE A 419 14.73 -27.43 -2.93
C PHE A 419 15.01 -26.64 -4.18
N GLY A 420 14.87 -27.28 -5.35
CA GLY A 420 14.66 -26.65 -6.64
C GLY A 420 13.23 -26.90 -7.08
N TYR A 421 12.42 -25.85 -7.17
CA TYR A 421 11.02 -25.98 -7.58
C TYR A 421 10.81 -25.43 -8.98
N VAL A 422 10.24 -26.25 -9.85
CA VAL A 422 9.84 -25.87 -11.22
C VAL A 422 8.33 -25.90 -11.28
N GLU A 423 7.74 -24.72 -11.42
CA GLU A 423 6.30 -24.52 -11.49
C GLU A 423 5.74 -24.85 -12.88
N GLN A 424 4.45 -25.16 -12.93
CA GLN A 424 3.71 -25.40 -14.17
C GLN A 424 3.80 -24.21 -15.14
N SER A 425 3.76 -22.98 -14.65
CA SER A 425 3.90 -21.75 -15.42
C SER A 425 5.09 -20.94 -14.91
N PHE A 426 5.89 -20.43 -15.83
CA PHE A 426 7.00 -19.54 -15.46
C PHE A 426 6.49 -18.19 -15.00
N HIS A 427 6.90 -17.78 -13.81
CA HIS A 427 6.64 -16.44 -13.28
C HIS A 427 7.90 -15.58 -13.42
N MET A 428 7.82 -14.59 -14.30
CA MET A 428 8.91 -13.64 -14.54
C MET A 428 9.00 -12.64 -13.37
N VAL A 429 10.21 -12.44 -12.84
CA VAL A 429 10.50 -11.34 -11.91
C VAL A 429 11.03 -10.13 -12.69
N PRO A 430 10.86 -8.88 -12.21
CA PRO A 430 11.52 -7.74 -12.85
C PRO A 430 13.03 -7.95 -12.90
N GLY A 431 13.68 -7.64 -14.02
CA GLY A 431 15.14 -7.70 -14.13
C GLY A 431 15.68 -8.39 -15.37
N THR A 432 16.95 -8.72 -15.35
CA THR A 432 17.72 -9.33 -16.44
C THR A 432 17.58 -10.85 -16.49
N VAL A 433 18.06 -11.49 -17.55
CA VAL A 433 18.13 -12.96 -17.65
C VAL A 433 18.91 -13.56 -16.48
N ARG A 434 20.02 -12.94 -16.08
CA ARG A 434 20.79 -13.31 -14.89
C ARG A 434 19.92 -13.31 -13.64
N GLU A 435 19.15 -12.25 -13.44
CA GLU A 435 18.26 -12.10 -12.27
C GLU A 435 17.09 -13.07 -12.31
N GLN A 436 16.60 -13.48 -13.49
CA GLN A 436 15.62 -14.56 -13.60
C GLN A 436 16.17 -15.88 -13.04
N ILE A 437 17.45 -16.19 -13.28
CA ILE A 437 18.10 -17.43 -12.82
C ILE A 437 18.47 -17.31 -11.34
N THR A 438 19.09 -16.21 -10.93
CA THR A 438 19.62 -16.05 -9.57
C THR A 438 18.58 -15.66 -8.54
N LEU A 439 17.46 -15.04 -8.94
CA LEU A 439 16.48 -14.41 -8.04
C LEU A 439 17.16 -13.44 -7.06
N TYR A 440 18.13 -12.65 -7.54
CA TYR A 440 18.95 -11.70 -6.78
C TYR A 440 19.81 -12.31 -5.66
N ASP A 441 19.95 -13.65 -5.59
CA ASP A 441 20.81 -14.29 -4.61
C ASP A 441 22.29 -14.06 -4.93
N GLN A 442 22.93 -13.23 -4.12
CA GLN A 442 24.34 -12.85 -4.30
C GLN A 442 25.33 -14.00 -4.04
N ARG A 443 24.89 -15.11 -3.45
CA ARG A 443 25.71 -16.30 -3.24
C ARG A 443 25.96 -17.08 -4.54
N ILE A 444 25.10 -16.88 -5.56
CA ILE A 444 25.19 -17.54 -6.85
C ILE A 444 26.18 -16.80 -7.74
N THR A 445 27.24 -17.49 -8.12
CA THR A 445 28.30 -16.94 -8.95
C THR A 445 27.94 -16.96 -10.43
N GLU A 446 28.57 -16.09 -11.22
CA GLU A 446 28.40 -16.04 -12.66
C GLU A 446 28.75 -17.39 -13.33
N LYS A 447 29.77 -18.09 -12.85
CA LYS A 447 30.13 -19.41 -13.33
C LYS A 447 29.02 -20.44 -13.16
N GLN A 448 28.28 -20.38 -12.05
CA GLN A 448 27.11 -21.25 -11.81
C GLN A 448 25.98 -20.92 -12.79
N VAL A 449 25.72 -19.61 -13.03
CA VAL A 449 24.73 -19.17 -14.00
C VAL A 449 25.03 -19.69 -15.40
N GLN A 450 26.26 -19.54 -15.87
CA GLN A 450 26.70 -20.06 -17.18
C GLN A 450 26.64 -21.59 -17.23
N ALA A 451 27.10 -22.28 -16.19
CA ALA A 451 27.04 -23.73 -16.10
C ALA A 451 25.62 -24.28 -16.19
N VAL A 452 24.67 -23.67 -15.49
CA VAL A 452 23.28 -24.13 -15.52
C VAL A 452 22.59 -23.78 -16.85
N ALA A 453 22.90 -22.64 -17.46
CA ALA A 453 22.39 -22.26 -18.78
C ALA A 453 22.86 -23.28 -19.85
N LYS A 454 24.11 -23.70 -19.79
CA LYS A 454 24.64 -24.74 -20.64
C LYS A 454 23.99 -26.10 -20.36
N LEU A 455 23.81 -26.47 -19.10
CA LEU A 455 23.18 -27.73 -18.68
C LEU A 455 21.75 -27.83 -19.20
N THR A 456 21.00 -26.73 -19.16
CA THR A 456 19.61 -26.66 -19.64
C THR A 456 19.50 -26.45 -21.16
N GLY A 457 20.59 -26.08 -21.87
CA GLY A 457 20.58 -25.80 -23.31
C GLY A 457 20.11 -24.37 -23.66
N LEU A 458 20.17 -23.44 -22.73
CA LEU A 458 19.82 -22.04 -22.94
C LEU A 458 20.97 -21.16 -23.41
N GLU A 459 22.23 -21.65 -23.33
CA GLU A 459 23.45 -20.88 -23.62
C GLU A 459 23.33 -20.15 -24.95
N ASP A 460 23.09 -20.88 -26.05
CA ASP A 460 22.98 -20.31 -27.40
C ASP A 460 21.84 -19.27 -27.51
N SER A 461 20.70 -19.51 -26.83
CA SER A 461 19.57 -18.59 -26.84
C SER A 461 19.89 -17.29 -26.13
N ILE A 462 20.63 -17.36 -25.03
CA ILE A 462 21.04 -16.18 -24.23
C ILE A 462 22.14 -15.41 -24.97
N ASP A 463 23.12 -16.10 -25.57
CA ASP A 463 24.23 -15.47 -26.30
C ASP A 463 23.74 -14.73 -27.56
N ASN A 464 22.62 -15.15 -28.14
CA ASN A 464 21.99 -14.45 -29.27
C ASN A 464 21.21 -13.19 -28.87
N LEU A 465 21.02 -12.90 -27.58
CA LEU A 465 20.43 -11.65 -27.12
C LEU A 465 21.43 -10.50 -27.20
N GLU A 466 20.94 -9.28 -27.42
CA GLU A 466 21.76 -8.07 -27.61
C GLU A 466 22.78 -7.84 -26.47
N ASN A 467 22.36 -8.09 -25.22
CA ASN A 467 23.19 -7.92 -24.02
C ASN A 467 23.40 -9.25 -23.26
N GLY A 468 23.17 -10.40 -23.90
CA GLY A 468 23.35 -11.71 -23.28
C GLY A 468 22.60 -11.85 -21.95
N TYR A 469 23.32 -12.26 -20.89
CA TYR A 469 22.75 -12.41 -19.54
C TYR A 469 22.24 -11.12 -18.90
N ASP A 470 22.70 -9.96 -19.36
CA ASP A 470 22.31 -8.65 -18.84
C ASP A 470 21.12 -8.04 -19.62
N THR A 471 20.53 -8.78 -20.56
CA THR A 471 19.31 -8.40 -21.27
C THR A 471 18.14 -8.35 -20.28
N VAL A 472 17.43 -7.23 -20.25
CA VAL A 472 16.20 -7.07 -19.43
C VAL A 472 15.10 -7.96 -20.00
N CYS A 473 14.50 -8.77 -19.16
CA CYS A 473 13.46 -9.70 -19.55
C CYS A 473 12.12 -9.02 -19.84
N THR A 474 11.57 -9.32 -21.02
CA THR A 474 10.18 -9.06 -21.40
C THR A 474 9.54 -10.36 -21.88
N PRO A 475 8.20 -10.49 -21.87
CA PRO A 475 7.53 -11.73 -22.27
C PRO A 475 7.88 -12.23 -23.70
N GLU A 476 8.34 -11.32 -24.56
CA GLU A 476 8.59 -11.58 -25.98
C GLU A 476 9.99 -12.12 -26.30
N ILE A 477 10.94 -12.02 -25.33
CA ILE A 477 12.37 -12.37 -25.63
C ILE A 477 12.61 -13.87 -25.77
N PHE A 478 11.76 -14.69 -25.16
CA PHE A 478 11.87 -16.14 -25.17
C PHE A 478 10.59 -16.81 -25.64
N SER A 479 10.70 -17.94 -26.32
CA SER A 479 9.58 -18.83 -26.58
C SER A 479 9.10 -19.51 -25.29
N GLN A 480 7.90 -20.10 -25.33
CA GLN A 480 7.33 -20.81 -24.17
C GLN A 480 8.27 -21.94 -23.67
N GLY A 481 8.90 -22.65 -24.58
CA GLY A 481 9.87 -23.69 -24.23
C GLY A 481 11.14 -23.12 -23.58
N GLN A 482 11.65 -22.00 -24.10
CA GLN A 482 12.82 -21.33 -23.52
C GLN A 482 12.51 -20.78 -22.11
N TRP A 483 11.30 -20.25 -21.87
CA TRP A 483 10.86 -19.88 -20.54
C TRP A 483 10.82 -21.09 -19.59
N GLN A 484 10.43 -22.24 -20.09
CA GLN A 484 10.43 -23.47 -19.30
C GLN A 484 11.85 -23.96 -18.97
N LEU A 485 12.77 -23.90 -19.95
CA LEU A 485 14.19 -24.17 -19.71
C LEU A 485 14.79 -23.20 -18.70
N LEU A 486 14.39 -21.92 -18.73
CA LEU A 486 14.81 -20.91 -17.76
C LEU A 486 14.27 -21.19 -16.34
N SER A 487 13.03 -21.72 -16.24
CA SER A 487 12.48 -22.21 -14.97
C SER A 487 13.31 -23.35 -14.38
N ILE A 488 13.74 -24.28 -15.22
CA ILE A 488 14.61 -25.38 -14.81
C ILE A 488 15.99 -24.86 -14.37
N ALA A 489 16.56 -23.89 -15.12
CA ALA A 489 17.84 -23.27 -14.77
C ALA A 489 17.75 -22.56 -13.41
N ARG A 490 16.67 -21.78 -13.17
CA ARG A 490 16.38 -21.12 -11.89
C ARG A 490 16.33 -22.11 -10.71
N ALA A 491 15.66 -23.25 -10.93
CA ALA A 491 15.52 -24.28 -9.89
C ALA A 491 16.85 -25.00 -9.61
N ALA A 492 17.71 -25.16 -10.62
CA ALA A 492 18.92 -25.97 -10.53
C ALA A 492 20.19 -25.20 -10.14
N VAL A 493 20.21 -23.87 -10.29
CA VAL A 493 21.44 -23.05 -10.17
C VAL A 493 22.06 -23.10 -8.77
N ALA A 494 21.26 -23.27 -7.72
CA ALA A 494 21.72 -23.41 -6.34
C ALA A 494 22.14 -24.86 -5.99
N GLU A 495 22.16 -25.77 -6.94
CA GLU A 495 22.50 -27.19 -6.78
C GLU A 495 21.68 -27.89 -5.68
N PRO A 496 20.34 -27.78 -5.70
CA PRO A 496 19.50 -28.32 -4.64
C PRO A 496 19.58 -29.84 -4.54
N SER A 497 19.37 -30.36 -3.32
CA SER A 497 19.34 -31.81 -3.06
C SER A 497 18.08 -32.50 -3.57
N ILE A 498 16.96 -31.77 -3.62
CA ILE A 498 15.64 -32.26 -4.01
C ILE A 498 15.08 -31.35 -5.11
N LEU A 499 14.64 -31.95 -6.21
CA LEU A 499 13.93 -31.25 -7.29
C LEU A 499 12.44 -31.58 -7.23
N LEU A 500 11.62 -30.54 -7.19
CA LEU A 500 10.16 -30.63 -7.22
C LEU A 500 9.68 -30.10 -8.58
N LEU A 501 8.95 -30.93 -9.32
CA LEU A 501 8.55 -30.66 -10.70
C LEU A 501 7.02 -30.72 -10.84
N ASP A 502 6.36 -29.60 -11.14
CA ASP A 502 4.90 -29.53 -11.25
C ASP A 502 4.47 -29.37 -12.71
N GLU A 503 4.00 -30.45 -13.34
CA GLU A 503 3.41 -30.51 -14.70
C GLU A 503 4.15 -29.75 -15.80
N ILE A 504 5.47 -29.86 -15.86
CA ILE A 504 6.38 -29.00 -16.65
C ILE A 504 6.13 -29.07 -18.17
N THR A 505 5.60 -30.18 -18.69
CA THR A 505 5.41 -30.40 -20.14
C THR A 505 4.01 -30.04 -20.62
N ALA A 506 3.19 -29.39 -19.80
CA ALA A 506 1.87 -28.95 -20.20
C ALA A 506 1.95 -27.89 -21.31
N ASN A 507 1.13 -28.04 -22.36
CA ASN A 507 1.00 -27.08 -23.47
C ASN A 507 2.24 -26.88 -24.35
N LEU A 508 3.25 -27.79 -24.34
CA LEU A 508 4.39 -27.78 -25.24
C LEU A 508 4.11 -28.64 -26.48
N ASP A 509 4.65 -28.20 -27.62
CA ASP A 509 4.72 -29.04 -28.82
C ASP A 509 5.73 -30.17 -28.63
N ALA A 510 5.71 -31.19 -29.51
CA ALA A 510 6.49 -32.42 -29.34
C ALA A 510 8.02 -32.21 -29.41
N GLU A 511 8.49 -31.22 -30.18
CA GLU A 511 9.91 -30.92 -30.32
C GLU A 511 10.44 -30.21 -29.06
N THR A 512 9.76 -29.16 -28.66
CA THR A 512 10.02 -28.40 -27.40
C THR A 512 9.91 -29.28 -26.18
N GLU A 513 8.90 -30.18 -26.10
CA GLU A 513 8.76 -31.14 -25.02
C GLU A 513 10.00 -32.02 -24.88
N LYS A 514 10.55 -32.49 -26.02
CA LYS A 514 11.75 -33.32 -26.02
C LYS A 514 12.97 -32.58 -25.47
N GLU A 515 13.16 -31.31 -25.85
CA GLU A 515 14.26 -30.47 -25.34
C GLU A 515 14.15 -30.25 -23.83
N VAL A 516 12.97 -29.89 -23.34
CA VAL A 516 12.69 -29.70 -21.92
C VAL A 516 12.91 -30.98 -21.13
N LEU A 517 12.44 -32.14 -21.62
CA LEU A 517 12.69 -33.43 -20.99
C LEU A 517 14.17 -33.82 -20.96
N GLN A 518 14.93 -33.47 -21.99
CA GLN A 518 16.39 -33.70 -22.00
C GLN A 518 17.08 -32.81 -20.95
N ALA A 519 16.71 -31.53 -20.85
CA ALA A 519 17.24 -30.63 -19.83
C ALA A 519 16.94 -31.15 -18.42
N LEU A 520 15.69 -31.57 -18.18
CA LEU A 520 15.29 -32.16 -16.92
C LEU A 520 16.11 -33.41 -16.55
N ARG A 521 16.31 -34.32 -17.47
CA ARG A 521 17.12 -35.53 -17.24
C ARG A 521 18.54 -35.18 -16.81
N ARG A 522 19.19 -34.21 -17.50
CA ARG A 522 20.55 -33.75 -17.15
C ARG A 522 20.61 -33.14 -15.76
N VAL A 523 19.61 -32.29 -15.43
CA VAL A 523 19.53 -31.61 -14.11
C VAL A 523 19.17 -32.58 -12.99
N SER A 524 18.45 -33.66 -13.29
CA SER A 524 17.99 -34.67 -12.32
C SER A 524 19.04 -35.74 -12.00
N GLU A 525 20.16 -35.76 -12.70
CA GLU A 525 21.22 -36.74 -12.41
C GLU A 525 21.77 -36.59 -10.99
N ASN A 526 21.81 -37.71 -10.25
CA ASN A 526 22.28 -37.80 -8.87
C ASN A 526 21.48 -36.95 -7.85
N ARG A 527 20.24 -36.57 -8.17
CA ARG A 527 19.36 -35.81 -7.27
C ARG A 527 18.08 -36.60 -6.92
N THR A 528 17.51 -36.29 -5.79
CA THR A 528 16.15 -36.75 -5.45
C THR A 528 15.15 -35.93 -6.27
N VAL A 529 14.22 -36.60 -6.95
CA VAL A 529 13.21 -35.92 -7.79
C VAL A 529 11.82 -36.35 -7.39
N ILE A 530 10.95 -35.40 -7.17
CA ILE A 530 9.50 -35.63 -6.99
C ILE A 530 8.80 -34.84 -8.09
N SER A 531 8.20 -35.56 -9.05
CA SER A 531 7.53 -34.97 -10.19
C SER A 531 6.04 -35.23 -10.18
N ILE A 532 5.26 -34.29 -10.70
CA ILE A 532 3.85 -34.47 -11.05
C ILE A 532 3.78 -34.54 -12.57
N SER A 533 3.22 -35.60 -13.12
CA SER A 533 3.02 -35.74 -14.55
C SER A 533 1.70 -36.43 -14.88
N HIS A 534 1.06 -35.96 -15.94
CA HIS A 534 -0.08 -36.59 -16.60
C HIS A 534 0.31 -37.29 -17.90
N ARG A 535 1.58 -37.18 -18.32
CA ARG A 535 2.10 -37.78 -19.55
C ARG A 535 3.13 -38.85 -19.21
N THR A 536 2.97 -40.02 -19.80
CA THR A 536 3.91 -41.16 -19.64
C THR A 536 5.32 -40.84 -20.13
N SER A 537 5.46 -39.91 -21.10
CA SER A 537 6.78 -39.45 -21.61
C SER A 537 7.62 -38.68 -20.57
N ALA A 538 6.92 -38.07 -19.58
CA ALA A 538 7.55 -37.27 -18.52
C ALA A 538 7.61 -37.99 -17.16
N GLU A 539 7.16 -39.23 -17.06
CA GLU A 539 7.27 -40.05 -15.85
C GLU A 539 8.75 -40.39 -15.56
N MET A 540 9.14 -40.19 -14.31
CA MET A 540 10.49 -40.45 -13.81
C MET A 540 10.44 -41.41 -12.62
N GLY A 541 11.21 -42.51 -12.71
CA GLY A 541 11.39 -43.44 -11.58
C GLY A 541 10.14 -44.17 -11.12
N ARG A 542 9.96 -44.28 -9.81
CA ARG A 542 8.82 -45.00 -9.18
C ARG A 542 7.54 -44.17 -9.23
N ILE A 543 6.43 -44.77 -9.58
CA ILE A 543 5.13 -44.12 -9.64
C ILE A 543 4.38 -44.34 -8.32
N ILE A 544 3.90 -43.24 -7.74
CA ILE A 544 2.98 -43.27 -6.59
C ILE A 544 1.62 -42.73 -7.08
N THR A 545 0.59 -43.59 -6.97
CA THR A 545 -0.74 -43.26 -7.48
C THR A 545 -1.65 -42.77 -6.36
N PHE A 546 -2.31 -41.63 -6.58
CA PHE A 546 -3.32 -41.03 -5.72
C PHE A 546 -4.69 -41.18 -6.36
N SER A 547 -5.64 -41.63 -5.58
CA SER A 547 -7.02 -41.88 -6.03
C SER A 547 -7.99 -40.80 -5.58
#